data_5015709d310961fe5ebc210358dae0cf
#
_entry.id   5015709d310961fe5ebc210358dae0cf
#
_cell.length_a   1.000
_cell.length_b   1.000
_cell.length_c   1.000
_cell.angle_alpha   90.00
_cell.angle_beta   90.00
_cell.angle_gamma   90.00
#
_symmetry.space_group_name_H-M   'P 1'
#
loop_
_entity.id
_entity.type
_entity.pdbx_description
1 polymer ?
#
loop_
_entity_poly.entity_id
_entity_poly.type
_entity_poly.pdbx_seq_one_letter_code
_entity_poly.pdbx_strand_id
1 'polypeptide(L)'
;MNNYFNRLLLGTLVAAAPALAATANDVTGIRRINNTTAEVMLSDGHTLTVDFYGPSIFRLFQDNSGGIVRDPEASPEAKILTNNPRRDVGKLTVSSDDQKVSVSTANVRVDFAKKGALVSVTDLRRQHTVVSQTEPTLFERGKTTLTLSQQPNEWFYGGGVQNGRFSHRGEKIDIVNTNSWTDGGVCSPAPFYWSTGGYAVMCHTFKQGAYDFGKTRKGEVTISHDTPYMDVFVMVDERPVQLLDDYYQLTGNPVLLPKFACYEGHLNAYNRDYWKETDDTNRGILFEDGKRYTESQKDNGGIKESLNGEKDNYQFSARAVIDRYLNADMPLGWVLPNDGYGAGYGQTSTLDGNIANLKSFGDYARKKGVEIGLWTQSNLHPIDSIPALLQRDIVKEVRDAGVRVLKTDVAWVGAGYSFGLNGIADVGQIMPY
;
A
#
# COMPACT_ATOMS: atom_id res chain seq x y z
N MET A 1 37.67 -49.25 28.96
CA MET A 1 37.74 -49.55 27.50
C MET A 1 37.33 -48.30 26.74
N ASN A 2 38.29 -47.65 26.11
CA ASN A 2 38.13 -46.43 25.38
C ASN A 2 37.58 -46.71 23.98
N ASN A 3 36.58 -45.96 23.52
CA ASN A 3 36.30 -45.83 22.10
C ASN A 3 36.13 -44.34 21.75
N TYR A 4 37.14 -43.81 21.11
CA TYR A 4 37.14 -42.50 20.44
C TYR A 4 36.34 -42.60 19.12
N PHE A 5 35.32 -41.78 18.95
CA PHE A 5 34.71 -41.52 17.65
C PHE A 5 35.30 -40.29 17.02
N ASN A 6 36.04 -40.49 15.96
CA ASN A 6 36.51 -39.47 15.05
C ASN A 6 35.30 -38.84 14.31
N ARG A 7 35.06 -37.53 14.52
CA ARG A 7 34.18 -36.75 13.66
C ARG A 7 35.00 -36.17 12.55
N LEU A 8 34.81 -36.69 11.35
CA LEU A 8 35.24 -36.02 10.08
C LEU A 8 34.39 -34.77 9.91
N LEU A 9 34.99 -33.58 9.94
CA LEU A 9 34.40 -32.36 9.45
C LEU A 9 34.48 -32.41 7.91
N LEU A 10 33.35 -32.66 7.24
CA LEU A 10 33.20 -32.32 5.82
C LEU A 10 32.98 -30.81 5.73
N GLY A 11 33.99 -30.07 5.36
CA GLY A 11 33.84 -28.68 4.93
C GLY A 11 33.16 -28.63 3.58
N THR A 12 31.91 -28.27 3.53
CA THR A 12 31.23 -27.87 2.28
C THR A 12 31.80 -26.54 1.82
N LEU A 13 32.69 -26.60 0.82
CA LEU A 13 33.02 -25.40 0.01
C LEU A 13 31.75 -24.98 -0.72
N VAL A 14 31.07 -23.93 -0.25
CA VAL A 14 30.10 -23.22 -1.03
C VAL A 14 30.89 -22.41 -2.07
N ALA A 15 31.01 -22.93 -3.27
CA ALA A 15 31.49 -22.15 -4.40
C ALA A 15 30.47 -21.04 -4.64
N ALA A 16 30.84 -19.80 -4.33
CA ALA A 16 30.09 -18.64 -4.77
C ALA A 16 30.08 -18.66 -6.30
N ALA A 17 28.90 -18.92 -6.88
CA ALA A 17 28.69 -18.74 -8.30
C ALA A 17 29.03 -17.28 -8.64
N PRO A 18 29.83 -16.99 -9.67
CA PRO A 18 30.09 -15.62 -10.09
C PRO A 18 28.71 -15.01 -10.44
N ALA A 19 28.37 -13.86 -9.82
CA ALA A 19 27.29 -13.05 -10.28
C ALA A 19 27.58 -12.75 -11.76
N LEU A 20 26.71 -13.20 -12.65
CA LEU A 20 26.74 -12.79 -14.05
C LEU A 20 26.54 -11.27 -14.03
N ALA A 21 27.60 -10.54 -14.30
CA ALA A 21 27.52 -9.11 -14.53
C ALA A 21 26.54 -8.91 -15.70
N ALA A 22 25.46 -8.17 -15.47
CA ALA A 22 24.57 -7.76 -16.55
C ALA A 22 25.45 -7.10 -17.62
N THR A 23 25.35 -7.56 -18.86
CA THR A 23 26.01 -6.92 -19.98
C THR A 23 25.38 -5.55 -20.15
N ALA A 24 26.10 -4.51 -19.74
CA ALA A 24 25.64 -3.15 -19.86
C ALA A 24 25.44 -2.81 -21.34
N ASN A 25 24.22 -2.43 -21.72
CA ASN A 25 23.93 -1.99 -23.07
C ASN A 25 24.41 -0.55 -23.25
N ASP A 26 25.14 -0.28 -24.31
CA ASP A 26 25.59 1.07 -24.66
C ASP A 26 24.44 1.84 -25.34
N VAL A 27 24.40 3.15 -25.16
CA VAL A 27 23.49 4.02 -25.89
C VAL A 27 24.06 4.30 -27.27
N THR A 28 23.28 4.00 -28.31
CA THR A 28 23.63 4.25 -29.72
C THR A 28 23.07 5.57 -30.26
N GLY A 29 22.01 6.10 -29.61
CA GLY A 29 21.43 7.37 -30.00
C GLY A 29 20.20 7.74 -29.18
N ILE A 30 19.65 8.92 -29.50
CA ILE A 30 18.39 9.41 -28.95
C ILE A 30 17.53 10.00 -30.06
N ARG A 31 16.23 9.77 -30.00
CA ARG A 31 15.25 10.28 -30.94
C ARG A 31 14.09 10.94 -30.19
N ARG A 32 13.75 12.17 -30.56
CA ARG A 32 12.50 12.79 -30.10
C ARG A 32 11.33 12.23 -30.91
N ILE A 33 10.33 11.70 -30.26
CA ILE A 33 9.14 11.11 -30.89
C ILE A 33 8.05 12.18 -31.07
N ASN A 34 7.80 12.95 -30.02
CA ASN A 34 6.78 14.01 -29.99
C ASN A 34 7.16 15.09 -28.96
N ASN A 35 6.18 15.92 -28.56
CA ASN A 35 6.42 17.01 -27.61
C ASN A 35 6.65 16.59 -26.17
N THR A 36 6.38 15.32 -25.83
CA THR A 36 6.52 14.79 -24.46
C THR A 36 7.46 13.58 -24.39
N THR A 37 7.77 12.94 -25.52
CA THR A 37 8.41 11.61 -25.55
C THR A 37 9.70 11.63 -26.35
N ALA A 38 10.74 11.01 -25.78
CA ALA A 38 11.96 10.65 -26.47
C ALA A 38 12.28 9.16 -26.27
N GLU A 39 12.98 8.56 -27.22
CA GLU A 39 13.47 7.20 -27.16
C GLU A 39 15.01 7.19 -27.20
N VAL A 40 15.59 6.45 -26.28
CA VAL A 40 17.04 6.15 -26.21
C VAL A 40 17.24 4.77 -26.79
N MET A 41 18.03 4.70 -27.87
CA MET A 41 18.33 3.45 -28.57
C MET A 41 19.53 2.76 -27.92
N LEU A 42 19.42 1.47 -27.67
CA LEU A 42 20.44 0.64 -27.03
C LEU A 42 21.15 -0.26 -28.05
N SER A 43 22.36 -0.66 -27.73
CA SER A 43 23.21 -1.46 -28.62
C SER A 43 22.69 -2.88 -28.88
N ASP A 44 21.82 -3.40 -28.02
CA ASP A 44 21.14 -4.70 -28.17
C ASP A 44 19.85 -4.62 -29.02
N GLY A 45 19.52 -3.44 -29.51
CA GLY A 45 18.32 -3.19 -30.32
C GLY A 45 17.08 -2.84 -29.49
N HIS A 46 17.13 -2.88 -28.16
CA HIS A 46 16.05 -2.40 -27.32
C HIS A 46 16.00 -0.89 -27.23
N THR A 47 14.89 -0.38 -26.72
CA THR A 47 14.65 1.07 -26.56
C THR A 47 14.29 1.34 -25.11
N LEU A 48 14.87 2.39 -24.54
CA LEU A 48 14.41 2.97 -23.28
C LEU A 48 13.62 4.24 -23.62
N THR A 49 12.40 4.36 -23.14
CA THR A 49 11.57 5.50 -23.38
C THR A 49 11.56 6.45 -22.21
N VAL A 50 11.67 7.73 -22.49
CA VAL A 50 11.48 8.82 -21.55
C VAL A 50 10.22 9.58 -21.96
N ASP A 51 9.22 9.59 -21.09
CA ASP A 51 7.91 10.13 -21.39
C ASP A 51 7.48 11.13 -20.31
N PHE A 52 7.39 12.42 -20.63
CA PHE A 52 7.10 13.47 -19.66
C PHE A 52 5.60 13.65 -19.45
N TYR A 53 5.21 13.77 -18.19
CA TYR A 53 3.83 14.00 -17.73
C TYR A 53 3.62 15.40 -17.16
N GLY A 54 4.66 16.18 -17.08
CA GLY A 54 4.74 17.56 -16.65
C GLY A 54 6.17 18.04 -16.74
N PRO A 55 6.48 19.30 -16.45
CA PRO A 55 7.84 19.82 -16.56
C PRO A 55 8.82 19.20 -15.56
N SER A 56 8.30 18.56 -14.48
CA SER A 56 9.10 17.93 -13.41
C SER A 56 8.80 16.44 -13.24
N ILE A 57 7.92 15.85 -14.05
CA ILE A 57 7.48 14.46 -13.94
C ILE A 57 7.80 13.73 -15.23
N PHE A 58 8.49 12.63 -15.16
CA PHE A 58 8.74 11.76 -16.31
C PHE A 58 8.65 10.28 -15.95
N ARG A 59 8.37 9.46 -16.96
CA ARG A 59 8.32 8.01 -16.91
C ARG A 59 9.52 7.45 -17.65
N LEU A 60 10.20 6.50 -17.05
CA LEU A 60 11.17 5.63 -17.70
C LEU A 60 10.53 4.28 -17.95
N PHE A 61 10.54 3.85 -19.22
CA PHE A 61 9.97 2.56 -19.59
C PHE A 61 10.97 1.78 -20.45
N GLN A 62 11.18 0.51 -20.09
CA GLN A 62 11.97 -0.44 -20.86
C GLN A 62 11.37 -1.84 -20.72
N ASP A 63 11.03 -2.45 -21.86
CA ASP A 63 10.58 -3.83 -21.92
C ASP A 63 11.48 -4.63 -22.83
N ASN A 64 12.36 -5.44 -22.25
CA ASN A 64 13.29 -6.27 -22.98
C ASN A 64 12.68 -7.59 -23.48
N SER A 65 11.49 -7.96 -22.98
CA SER A 65 10.76 -9.15 -23.40
C SER A 65 9.80 -8.87 -24.56
N GLY A 66 9.44 -7.60 -24.78
CA GLY A 66 8.44 -7.18 -25.77
C GLY A 66 7.01 -7.50 -25.33
N GLY A 67 6.05 -6.91 -26.00
CA GLY A 67 4.63 -7.19 -25.81
C GLY A 67 3.88 -6.30 -24.82
N ILE A 68 4.57 -5.44 -24.07
CA ILE A 68 3.93 -4.43 -23.24
C ILE A 68 3.73 -3.14 -24.04
N VAL A 69 2.50 -2.72 -24.15
CA VAL A 69 2.15 -1.43 -24.79
C VAL A 69 2.44 -0.31 -23.82
N ARG A 70 3.18 0.69 -24.26
CA ARG A 70 3.66 1.81 -23.46
C ARG A 70 2.66 2.97 -23.36
N ASP A 71 1.44 2.67 -23.03
CA ASP A 71 0.38 3.63 -22.80
C ASP A 71 0.17 3.76 -21.26
N PRO A 72 -0.30 4.89 -20.70
CA PRO A 72 -0.69 4.97 -19.30
C PRO A 72 -1.66 3.89 -18.85
N GLU A 73 -2.50 3.43 -19.76
CA GLU A 73 -3.48 2.35 -19.52
C GLU A 73 -2.94 0.95 -19.80
N ALA A 74 -1.71 0.85 -20.28
CA ALA A 74 -1.23 -0.36 -20.93
C ALA A 74 -0.81 -1.48 -20.03
N SER A 75 -0.69 -1.25 -18.75
CA SER A 75 -0.52 -2.37 -17.83
C SER A 75 -1.90 -2.76 -17.30
N PRO A 76 -2.51 -3.84 -17.76
CA PRO A 76 -3.80 -4.30 -17.22
C PRO A 76 -3.70 -4.66 -15.74
N GLU A 77 -2.48 -4.84 -15.24
CA GLU A 77 -2.18 -5.17 -13.86
C GLU A 77 -1.95 -3.95 -12.95
N ALA A 78 -1.85 -2.75 -13.52
CA ALA A 78 -1.49 -1.55 -12.77
C ALA A 78 -2.35 -0.34 -13.18
N LYS A 79 -3.61 -0.34 -12.79
CA LYS A 79 -4.52 0.80 -13.01
C LYS A 79 -4.34 1.84 -11.90
N ILE A 80 -3.13 2.41 -11.81
CA ILE A 80 -2.79 3.41 -10.79
C ILE A 80 -3.07 4.82 -11.29
N LEU A 81 -2.92 5.05 -12.59
CA LEU A 81 -3.01 6.39 -13.18
C LEU A 81 -4.45 6.83 -13.38
N THR A 82 -4.69 8.14 -13.23
CA THR A 82 -5.95 8.76 -13.60
C THR A 82 -6.15 8.76 -15.12
N ASN A 83 -7.37 9.01 -15.58
CA ASN A 83 -7.69 9.08 -17.01
C ASN A 83 -6.96 10.20 -17.76
N ASN A 84 -6.51 11.25 -17.06
CA ASN A 84 -5.79 12.38 -17.66
C ASN A 84 -4.62 12.82 -16.76
N PRO A 85 -3.55 12.01 -16.66
CA PRO A 85 -2.43 12.28 -15.76
C PRO A 85 -1.42 13.30 -16.31
N ARG A 86 -1.55 13.76 -17.57
CA ARG A 86 -0.60 14.69 -18.17
C ARG A 86 -1.00 16.13 -17.98
N ARG A 87 0.01 16.98 -17.74
CA ARG A 87 -0.07 18.44 -17.83
C ARG A 87 0.83 18.95 -18.95
N ASP A 88 0.79 20.26 -19.20
CA ASP A 88 1.69 20.88 -20.17
C ASP A 88 3.16 20.64 -19.76
N VAL A 89 3.91 20.03 -20.65
CA VAL A 89 5.34 19.73 -20.47
C VAL A 89 6.21 20.93 -20.90
N GLY A 90 5.65 21.82 -21.69
CA GLY A 90 6.41 22.87 -22.35
C GLY A 90 7.28 22.32 -23.49
N LYS A 91 8.47 22.89 -23.64
CA LYS A 91 9.42 22.48 -24.69
C LYS A 91 10.27 21.31 -24.26
N LEU A 92 10.16 20.19 -24.96
CA LEU A 92 11.09 19.06 -24.84
C LEU A 92 12.31 19.27 -25.76
N THR A 93 13.50 19.17 -25.20
CA THR A 93 14.78 19.28 -25.90
C THR A 93 15.55 17.99 -25.77
N VAL A 94 16.12 17.52 -26.87
CA VAL A 94 17.07 16.38 -26.89
C VAL A 94 18.44 16.87 -27.36
N SER A 95 19.50 16.31 -26.80
CA SER A 95 20.89 16.60 -27.19
C SER A 95 21.76 15.35 -27.06
N SER A 96 22.91 15.36 -27.72
CA SER A 96 23.90 14.30 -27.66
C SER A 96 25.29 14.92 -27.74
N ASP A 97 26.19 14.47 -26.88
CA ASP A 97 27.62 14.74 -26.91
C ASP A 97 28.40 13.43 -26.94
N ASP A 98 29.73 13.46 -26.76
CA ASP A 98 30.58 12.26 -26.81
C ASP A 98 30.34 11.31 -25.64
N GLN A 99 29.83 11.80 -24.49
CA GLN A 99 29.72 11.02 -23.25
C GLN A 99 28.30 10.55 -22.99
N LYS A 100 27.32 11.32 -23.41
CA LYS A 100 25.90 11.08 -23.04
C LYS A 100 24.93 11.57 -24.10
N VAL A 101 23.69 11.09 -23.97
CA VAL A 101 22.52 11.69 -24.59
C VAL A 101 21.63 12.27 -23.51
N SER A 102 20.89 13.32 -23.80
CA SER A 102 20.07 14.01 -22.79
C SER A 102 18.71 14.36 -23.35
N VAL A 103 17.70 14.31 -22.49
CA VAL A 103 16.37 14.88 -22.74
C VAL A 103 16.00 15.81 -21.58
N SER A 104 15.45 16.98 -21.91
CA SER A 104 15.13 17.98 -20.89
C SER A 104 13.88 18.76 -21.19
N THR A 105 13.23 19.18 -20.10
CA THR A 105 12.22 20.25 -20.02
C THR A 105 12.87 21.53 -19.50
N ALA A 106 12.06 22.50 -19.09
CA ALA A 106 12.56 23.68 -18.37
C ALA A 106 13.05 23.36 -16.95
N ASN A 107 12.53 22.30 -16.30
CA ASN A 107 12.78 21.99 -14.91
C ASN A 107 13.77 20.84 -14.68
N VAL A 108 13.77 19.85 -15.57
CA VAL A 108 14.49 18.59 -15.38
C VAL A 108 15.28 18.21 -16.62
N ARG A 109 16.49 17.72 -16.40
CA ARG A 109 17.28 17.03 -17.42
C ARG A 109 17.53 15.58 -17.00
N VAL A 110 17.26 14.67 -17.92
CA VAL A 110 17.57 13.24 -17.79
C VAL A 110 18.70 12.92 -18.75
N ASP A 111 19.84 12.56 -18.21
CA ASP A 111 21.05 12.19 -18.92
C ASP A 111 21.20 10.67 -18.96
N PHE A 112 21.62 10.12 -20.09
CA PHE A 112 21.96 8.70 -20.26
C PHE A 112 23.41 8.59 -20.72
N ALA A 113 24.27 8.00 -19.88
CA ALA A 113 25.64 7.74 -20.25
C ALA A 113 25.70 6.85 -21.51
N LYS A 114 26.57 7.18 -22.50
CA LYS A 114 26.69 6.35 -23.70
C LYS A 114 27.24 4.96 -23.36
N LYS A 115 28.07 4.84 -22.32
CA LYS A 115 28.53 3.56 -21.78
C LYS A 115 27.60 3.08 -20.66
N GLY A 116 26.96 1.92 -20.86
CA GLY A 116 26.14 1.26 -19.86
C GLY A 116 24.76 1.87 -19.65
N ALA A 117 24.37 2.90 -20.41
CA ALA A 117 23.07 3.57 -20.37
C ALA A 117 22.63 4.05 -18.97
N LEU A 118 23.58 4.36 -18.08
CA LEU A 118 23.27 4.81 -16.72
C LEU A 118 22.56 6.16 -16.74
N VAL A 119 21.47 6.26 -15.99
CA VAL A 119 20.61 7.44 -15.90
C VAL A 119 21.11 8.38 -14.80
N SER A 120 21.14 9.68 -15.08
CA SER A 120 21.29 10.75 -14.10
C SER A 120 20.21 11.79 -14.26
N VAL A 121 19.63 12.25 -13.16
CA VAL A 121 18.52 13.21 -13.13
C VAL A 121 18.98 14.50 -12.46
N THR A 122 18.87 15.61 -13.18
CA THR A 122 19.27 16.94 -12.70
C THR A 122 18.05 17.85 -12.61
N ASP A 123 17.84 18.47 -11.45
CA ASP A 123 16.95 19.61 -11.29
C ASP A 123 17.63 20.86 -11.89
N LEU A 124 17.14 21.35 -13.00
CA LEU A 124 17.71 22.50 -13.71
C LEU A 124 17.46 23.83 -13.00
N ARG A 125 16.43 23.90 -12.16
CA ARG A 125 16.13 25.12 -11.36
C ARG A 125 17.21 25.36 -10.29
N ARG A 126 17.81 24.26 -9.76
CA ARG A 126 18.84 24.29 -8.73
C ARG A 126 20.23 23.94 -9.23
N GLN A 127 20.35 23.51 -10.50
CA GLN A 127 21.58 22.99 -11.09
C GLN A 127 22.19 21.86 -10.25
N HIS A 128 21.33 20.97 -9.74
CA HIS A 128 21.72 19.89 -8.82
C HIS A 128 21.27 18.53 -9.35
N THR A 129 22.18 17.55 -9.39
CA THR A 129 21.84 16.16 -9.70
C THR A 129 21.20 15.53 -8.47
N VAL A 130 19.90 15.19 -8.57
CA VAL A 130 19.11 14.69 -7.46
C VAL A 130 19.28 13.19 -7.23
N VAL A 131 19.51 12.44 -8.32
CA VAL A 131 19.70 10.98 -8.26
C VAL A 131 20.42 10.49 -9.53
N SER A 132 21.20 9.42 -9.40
CA SER A 132 21.84 8.74 -10.53
C SER A 132 21.80 7.23 -10.34
N GLN A 133 21.73 6.47 -11.42
CA GLN A 133 21.99 5.04 -11.38
C GLN A 133 23.47 4.77 -11.10
N THR A 134 23.74 3.78 -10.27
CA THR A 134 25.13 3.29 -10.01
C THR A 134 25.43 2.02 -10.80
N GLU A 135 24.39 1.30 -11.22
CA GLU A 135 24.49 0.08 -12.02
C GLU A 135 23.41 0.08 -13.11
N PRO A 136 23.63 -0.61 -14.24
CA PRO A 136 22.59 -0.81 -15.26
C PRO A 136 21.36 -1.49 -14.66
N THR A 137 20.17 -1.17 -15.21
CA THR A 137 18.94 -1.86 -14.82
C THR A 137 19.07 -3.35 -15.11
N LEU A 138 18.81 -4.18 -14.11
CA LEU A 138 18.90 -5.62 -14.20
C LEU A 138 17.53 -6.24 -14.46
N PHE A 139 17.45 -7.09 -15.48
CA PHE A 139 16.26 -7.88 -15.83
C PHE A 139 16.61 -9.36 -15.71
N GLU A 140 16.23 -9.98 -14.59
CA GLU A 140 16.53 -11.38 -14.34
C GLU A 140 15.36 -12.15 -13.80
N ARG A 141 15.06 -13.29 -14.39
CA ARG A 141 14.04 -14.25 -13.90
C ARG A 141 12.67 -13.62 -13.62
N GLY A 142 12.25 -12.70 -14.49
CA GLY A 142 10.97 -12.00 -14.33
C GLY A 142 10.95 -10.91 -13.26
N LYS A 143 12.15 -10.53 -12.76
CA LYS A 143 12.34 -9.44 -11.81
C LYS A 143 13.13 -8.32 -12.46
N THR A 144 12.71 -7.09 -12.21
CA THR A 144 13.45 -5.88 -12.56
C THR A 144 14.06 -5.26 -11.30
N THR A 145 15.33 -4.87 -11.40
CA THR A 145 16.05 -4.19 -10.31
C THR A 145 16.71 -2.93 -10.81
N LEU A 146 16.46 -1.83 -10.11
CA LEU A 146 17.05 -0.52 -10.36
C LEU A 146 17.91 -0.13 -9.15
N THR A 147 19.17 0.24 -9.38
CA THR A 147 20.09 0.66 -8.32
C THR A 147 20.48 2.12 -8.50
N LEU A 148 20.22 2.93 -7.49
CA LEU A 148 20.39 4.37 -7.45
C LEU A 148 21.42 4.78 -6.41
N SER A 149 22.05 5.94 -6.61
CA SER A 149 22.91 6.57 -5.61
C SER A 149 22.14 7.07 -4.41
N GLN A 150 22.73 6.99 -3.22
CA GLN A 150 22.21 7.59 -1.99
C GLN A 150 23.18 8.68 -1.52
N GLN A 151 22.65 9.87 -1.26
CA GLN A 151 23.42 10.97 -0.70
C GLN A 151 23.70 10.76 0.81
N PRO A 152 24.81 11.33 1.37
CA PRO A 152 25.19 11.10 2.78
C PRO A 152 24.11 11.44 3.80
N ASN A 153 23.31 12.48 3.56
CA ASN A 153 22.28 12.97 4.50
C ASN A 153 20.85 12.78 3.95
N GLU A 154 20.68 11.84 3.03
CA GLU A 154 19.39 11.57 2.40
C GLU A 154 18.52 10.67 3.26
N TRP A 155 17.23 11.01 3.39
CA TRP A 155 16.22 10.25 4.09
C TRP A 155 15.11 9.86 3.13
N PHE A 156 14.47 8.74 3.41
CA PHE A 156 13.46 8.13 2.54
C PHE A 156 12.18 7.85 3.30
N TYR A 157 11.04 8.13 2.66
CA TYR A 157 9.70 8.00 3.22
C TYR A 157 8.77 7.41 2.17
N GLY A 158 7.76 6.64 2.60
CA GLY A 158 6.80 6.01 1.70
C GLY A 158 6.77 4.50 1.83
N GLY A 159 6.51 3.79 0.74
CA GLY A 159 6.33 2.33 0.78
C GLY A 159 4.97 1.90 1.31
N GLY A 160 4.03 2.84 1.51
CA GLY A 160 2.74 2.59 2.14
C GLY A 160 2.82 2.49 3.65
N VAL A 161 1.93 1.70 4.27
CA VAL A 161 1.91 1.51 5.72
C VAL A 161 2.92 0.43 6.11
N GLN A 162 4.07 0.90 6.60
CA GLN A 162 5.19 0.11 7.11
C GLN A 162 5.18 0.20 8.64
N ASN A 163 4.70 -0.84 9.32
CA ASN A 163 4.47 -0.80 10.77
C ASN A 163 5.76 -0.57 11.57
N GLY A 164 5.71 0.36 12.52
CA GLY A 164 6.84 0.72 13.39
C GLY A 164 7.95 1.51 12.68
N ARG A 165 7.76 1.93 11.43
CA ARG A 165 8.78 2.64 10.64
C ARG A 165 8.24 3.95 10.09
N PHE A 166 8.93 5.04 10.41
CA PHE A 166 8.60 6.35 9.86
C PHE A 166 9.53 6.74 8.72
N SER A 167 10.82 6.42 8.81
CA SER A 167 11.83 6.65 7.77
C SER A 167 12.60 5.37 7.49
N HIS A 168 13.16 5.27 6.28
CA HIS A 168 13.70 4.00 5.78
C HIS A 168 15.22 4.02 5.53
N ARG A 169 15.91 5.11 5.86
CA ARG A 169 17.36 5.18 5.67
C ARG A 169 18.09 4.07 6.44
N GLY A 170 18.90 3.28 5.74
CA GLY A 170 19.61 2.12 6.31
C GLY A 170 18.72 0.91 6.54
N GLU A 171 17.49 0.93 6.03
CA GLU A 171 16.52 -0.14 6.15
C GLU A 171 16.19 -0.76 4.78
N LYS A 172 15.70 -1.99 4.83
CA LYS A 172 15.03 -2.65 3.73
C LYS A 172 13.56 -2.83 4.09
N ILE A 173 12.66 -2.45 3.19
CA ILE A 173 11.23 -2.63 3.33
C ILE A 173 10.69 -3.53 2.21
N ASP A 174 9.66 -4.29 2.53
CA ASP A 174 8.95 -5.09 1.54
C ASP A 174 7.77 -4.29 0.99
N ILE A 175 7.56 -4.38 -0.32
CA ILE A 175 6.39 -3.84 -1.01
C ILE A 175 5.48 -5.02 -1.33
N VAL A 176 4.92 -5.57 -0.28
CA VAL A 176 4.01 -6.71 -0.30
C VAL A 176 3.16 -6.69 0.97
N ASN A 177 1.88 -7.01 0.85
CA ASN A 177 1.01 -7.12 2.02
C ASN A 177 1.36 -8.41 2.79
N THR A 178 1.88 -8.27 4.00
CA THR A 178 2.21 -9.40 4.89
C THR A 178 1.04 -9.76 5.81
N ASN A 179 -0.07 -9.02 5.76
CA ASN A 179 -1.19 -9.15 6.68
C ASN A 179 -0.73 -9.16 8.15
N SER A 180 0.23 -8.30 8.47
CA SER A 180 0.81 -8.17 9.80
C SER A 180 0.78 -6.72 10.25
N TRP A 181 0.29 -6.50 11.46
CA TRP A 181 0.20 -5.19 12.12
C TRP A 181 1.14 -5.04 13.30
N THR A 182 2.11 -5.93 13.41
CA THR A 182 3.22 -5.78 14.35
C THR A 182 4.38 -5.00 13.72
N ASP A 183 5.32 -4.53 14.54
CA ASP A 183 6.51 -3.85 14.07
C ASP A 183 7.25 -4.69 13.02
N GLY A 184 7.58 -4.02 11.91
CA GLY A 184 8.19 -4.66 10.75
C GLY A 184 7.22 -5.31 9.76
N GLY A 185 5.93 -5.42 10.10
CA GLY A 185 4.90 -5.88 9.18
C GLY A 185 4.49 -4.80 8.15
N VAL A 186 3.81 -5.24 7.10
CA VAL A 186 3.30 -4.36 6.04
C VAL A 186 1.81 -4.59 5.89
N CYS A 187 1.02 -3.57 6.23
CA CYS A 187 -0.44 -3.64 6.16
C CYS A 187 -0.99 -3.19 4.81
N SER A 188 -0.42 -2.12 4.25
CA SER A 188 -0.89 -1.53 2.99
C SER A 188 0.32 -1.01 2.21
N PRO A 189 0.96 -1.86 1.39
CA PRO A 189 2.12 -1.46 0.61
C PRO A 189 1.73 -0.49 -0.50
N ALA A 190 2.63 0.45 -0.82
CA ALA A 190 2.53 1.32 -1.99
C ALA A 190 3.87 1.35 -2.73
N PRO A 191 3.88 1.22 -4.06
CA PRO A 191 5.11 1.21 -4.86
C PRO A 191 5.63 2.64 -5.10
N PHE A 192 5.63 3.45 -4.07
CA PHE A 192 6.00 4.87 -4.09
C PHE A 192 6.85 5.21 -2.88
N TYR A 193 7.93 5.96 -3.10
CA TYR A 193 8.67 6.64 -2.04
C TYR A 193 9.15 8.01 -2.49
N TRP A 194 9.44 8.89 -1.53
CA TRP A 194 10.08 10.16 -1.78
C TRP A 194 11.34 10.32 -0.91
N SER A 195 12.24 11.17 -1.38
CA SER A 195 13.55 11.42 -0.78
C SER A 195 13.77 12.88 -0.46
N THR A 196 14.47 13.15 0.65
CA THR A 196 14.97 14.49 0.95
C THR A 196 16.04 14.98 -0.04
N GLY A 197 16.50 14.13 -0.94
CA GLY A 197 17.36 14.47 -2.10
C GLY A 197 16.63 15.30 -3.16
N GLY A 198 15.30 15.48 -3.04
CA GLY A 198 14.50 16.30 -3.96
C GLY A 198 13.93 15.51 -5.13
N TYR A 199 13.60 14.25 -4.91
CA TYR A 199 12.93 13.42 -5.89
C TYR A 199 11.98 12.42 -5.24
N ALA A 200 11.06 11.89 -6.04
CA ALA A 200 10.24 10.74 -5.68
C ALA A 200 10.20 9.74 -6.83
N VAL A 201 9.93 8.48 -6.48
CA VAL A 201 9.85 7.37 -7.42
C VAL A 201 8.55 6.61 -7.18
N MET A 202 7.81 6.35 -8.26
CA MET A 202 6.66 5.45 -8.27
C MET A 202 6.89 4.36 -9.30
N CYS A 203 6.87 3.10 -8.88
CA CYS A 203 6.85 1.98 -9.81
C CYS A 203 5.42 1.71 -10.26
N HIS A 204 5.17 1.74 -11.57
CA HIS A 204 3.85 1.54 -12.14
C HIS A 204 3.52 0.05 -12.25
N THR A 205 3.31 -0.57 -11.10
CA THR A 205 3.03 -2.00 -10.98
C THR A 205 2.29 -2.33 -9.69
N PHE A 206 1.50 -3.42 -9.72
CA PHE A 206 0.93 -4.06 -8.53
C PHE A 206 1.69 -5.33 -8.12
N LYS A 207 2.78 -5.67 -8.81
CA LYS A 207 3.60 -6.82 -8.46
C LYS A 207 4.41 -6.55 -7.20
N GLN A 208 4.66 -7.61 -6.45
CA GLN A 208 5.48 -7.55 -5.25
C GLN A 208 6.86 -6.98 -5.52
N GLY A 209 7.44 -6.37 -4.50
CA GLY A 209 8.76 -5.78 -4.59
C GLY A 209 9.42 -5.62 -3.24
N ALA A 210 10.61 -5.04 -3.28
CA ALA A 210 11.36 -4.66 -2.09
C ALA A 210 12.24 -3.45 -2.39
N TYR A 211 12.37 -2.56 -1.41
CA TYR A 211 13.24 -1.38 -1.48
C TYR A 211 14.30 -1.45 -0.38
N ASP A 212 15.55 -1.33 -0.77
CA ASP A 212 16.70 -1.30 0.15
C ASP A 212 17.34 0.09 0.11
N PHE A 213 17.24 0.80 1.20
CA PHE A 213 17.73 2.17 1.35
C PHE A 213 19.10 2.23 2.05
N GLY A 214 20.05 1.45 1.55
CA GLY A 214 21.41 1.43 2.06
C GLY A 214 21.67 0.44 3.19
N LYS A 215 20.77 -0.52 3.43
CA LYS A 215 20.97 -1.59 4.40
C LYS A 215 22.00 -2.61 3.93
N THR A 216 21.82 -3.11 2.72
CA THR A 216 22.73 -4.11 2.14
C THR A 216 23.99 -3.46 1.60
N ARG A 217 23.84 -2.36 0.84
CA ARG A 217 24.96 -1.60 0.26
C ARG A 217 24.83 -0.13 0.64
N LYS A 218 25.75 0.34 1.49
CA LYS A 218 25.79 1.75 1.91
C LYS A 218 26.03 2.66 0.72
N GLY A 219 25.27 3.77 0.66
CA GLY A 219 25.39 4.73 -0.44
C GLY A 219 24.57 4.38 -1.67
N GLU A 220 23.74 3.33 -1.60
CA GLU A 220 22.88 2.91 -2.69
C GLU A 220 21.43 2.69 -2.23
N VAL A 221 20.50 2.90 -3.15
CA VAL A 221 19.09 2.53 -3.04
C VAL A 221 18.79 1.49 -4.12
N THR A 222 18.30 0.33 -3.71
CA THR A 222 17.90 -0.72 -4.65
C THR A 222 16.38 -0.87 -4.63
N ILE A 223 15.76 -0.77 -5.79
CA ILE A 223 14.32 -0.94 -6.01
C ILE A 223 14.13 -2.19 -6.86
N SER A 224 13.32 -3.14 -6.40
CA SER A 224 13.03 -4.33 -7.19
C SER A 224 11.55 -4.66 -7.17
N HIS A 225 11.04 -5.14 -8.32
CA HIS A 225 9.69 -5.67 -8.48
C HIS A 225 9.70 -6.94 -9.32
N ASP A 226 8.72 -7.82 -9.08
CA ASP A 226 8.55 -9.08 -9.83
C ASP A 226 7.86 -8.79 -11.17
N THR A 227 8.52 -7.99 -12.00
CA THR A 227 8.10 -7.62 -13.35
C THR A 227 9.24 -7.85 -14.34
N PRO A 228 8.97 -8.31 -15.57
CA PRO A 228 9.98 -8.47 -16.61
C PRO A 228 10.34 -7.16 -17.32
N TYR A 229 9.75 -6.04 -16.92
CA TYR A 229 9.93 -4.71 -17.53
C TYR A 229 10.16 -3.66 -16.44
N MET A 230 10.80 -2.56 -16.81
CA MET A 230 10.92 -1.35 -16.01
C MET A 230 9.84 -0.37 -16.42
N ASP A 231 9.06 0.08 -15.44
CA ASP A 231 8.04 1.13 -15.61
C ASP A 231 8.02 2.00 -14.37
N VAL A 232 8.72 3.13 -14.43
CA VAL A 232 9.01 3.95 -13.25
C VAL A 232 8.73 5.41 -13.56
N PHE A 233 7.93 6.06 -12.74
CA PHE A 233 7.75 7.51 -12.72
C PHE A 233 8.72 8.14 -11.74
N VAL A 234 9.35 9.22 -12.18
CA VAL A 234 10.25 10.04 -11.36
C VAL A 234 9.68 11.45 -11.31
N MET A 235 9.57 12.00 -10.12
CA MET A 235 9.13 13.37 -9.83
C MET A 235 10.30 14.12 -9.20
N VAL A 236 10.48 15.38 -9.57
CA VAL A 236 11.63 16.19 -9.13
C VAL A 236 11.15 17.51 -8.56
N ASP A 237 11.27 17.67 -7.27
CA ASP A 237 11.08 18.94 -6.56
C ASP A 237 11.82 18.93 -5.21
N GLU A 238 12.23 20.10 -4.74
CA GLU A 238 12.89 20.27 -3.45
C GLU A 238 11.94 20.01 -2.27
N ARG A 239 10.69 20.38 -2.44
CA ARG A 239 9.69 20.35 -1.37
C ARG A 239 8.92 19.02 -1.40
N PRO A 240 8.86 18.29 -0.28
CA PRO A 240 8.10 17.03 -0.20
C PRO A 240 6.62 17.19 -0.58
N VAL A 241 6.00 18.32 -0.21
CA VAL A 241 4.60 18.59 -0.54
C VAL A 241 4.40 18.66 -2.06
N GLN A 242 5.34 19.25 -2.80
CA GLN A 242 5.25 19.30 -4.24
C GLN A 242 5.45 17.94 -4.89
N LEU A 243 6.32 17.09 -4.33
CA LEU A 243 6.47 15.69 -4.78
C LEU A 243 5.16 14.90 -4.58
N LEU A 244 4.41 15.18 -3.51
CA LEU A 244 3.09 14.60 -3.30
C LEU A 244 2.04 15.16 -4.28
N ASP A 245 2.08 16.46 -4.60
CA ASP A 245 1.20 17.05 -5.62
C ASP A 245 1.46 16.44 -7.00
N ASP A 246 2.72 16.19 -7.34
CA ASP A 246 3.11 15.51 -8.57
C ASP A 246 2.64 14.06 -8.59
N TYR A 247 2.71 13.36 -7.44
CA TYR A 247 2.15 12.03 -7.29
C TYR A 247 0.63 12.05 -7.47
N TYR A 248 -0.08 13.00 -6.87
CA TYR A 248 -1.54 13.15 -7.02
C TYR A 248 -1.95 13.56 -8.44
N GLN A 249 -1.09 14.28 -9.17
CA GLN A 249 -1.31 14.52 -10.59
C GLN A 249 -1.44 13.21 -11.37
N LEU A 250 -0.62 12.22 -11.04
CA LEU A 250 -0.62 10.90 -11.70
C LEU A 250 -1.76 10.02 -11.22
N THR A 251 -1.99 9.97 -9.90
CA THR A 251 -2.85 8.97 -9.26
C THR A 251 -4.24 9.47 -8.86
N GLY A 252 -4.44 10.78 -8.89
CA GLY A 252 -5.65 11.45 -8.39
C GLY A 252 -5.48 11.93 -6.96
N ASN A 253 -6.28 12.94 -6.61
CA ASN A 253 -6.31 13.48 -5.27
C ASN A 253 -7.03 12.54 -4.32
N PRO A 254 -6.59 12.42 -3.05
CA PRO A 254 -7.34 11.70 -2.03
C PRO A 254 -8.70 12.37 -1.81
N VAL A 255 -9.70 11.55 -1.51
CA VAL A 255 -11.03 12.06 -1.20
C VAL A 255 -10.99 12.81 0.14
N LEU A 256 -11.58 14.01 0.17
CA LEU A 256 -11.79 14.72 1.42
C LEU A 256 -12.84 13.99 2.26
N LEU A 257 -12.40 13.35 3.32
CA LEU A 257 -13.30 12.64 4.22
C LEU A 257 -14.16 13.63 5.02
N PRO A 258 -15.42 13.29 5.34
CA PRO A 258 -16.21 14.06 6.26
C PRO A 258 -15.57 14.04 7.66
N LYS A 259 -15.77 15.11 8.44
CA LYS A 259 -15.11 15.28 9.74
C LYS A 259 -15.32 14.09 10.69
N PHE A 260 -16.51 13.49 10.68
CA PHE A 260 -16.80 12.35 11.56
C PHE A 260 -15.88 11.15 11.28
N ALA A 261 -15.45 10.93 10.02
CA ALA A 261 -14.63 9.79 9.65
C ALA A 261 -13.23 9.81 10.27
N CYS A 262 -12.78 10.97 10.79
CA CYS A 262 -11.49 11.10 11.45
C CYS A 262 -11.48 10.63 12.92
N TYR A 263 -12.64 10.29 13.49
CA TYR A 263 -12.77 9.93 14.91
C TYR A 263 -13.45 8.56 15.05
N GLU A 264 -12.66 7.52 14.92
CA GLU A 264 -13.11 6.14 14.99
C GLU A 264 -13.17 5.62 16.42
N GLY A 265 -14.30 4.96 16.78
CA GLY A 265 -14.42 4.05 17.89
C GLY A 265 -14.53 2.61 17.38
N HIS A 266 -13.58 1.77 17.74
CA HIS A 266 -13.53 0.39 17.27
C HIS A 266 -13.99 -0.56 18.36
N LEU A 267 -15.11 -1.27 18.13
CA LEU A 267 -15.55 -2.38 18.96
C LEU A 267 -14.99 -3.67 18.37
N ASN A 268 -13.95 -4.20 19.00
CA ASN A 268 -13.25 -5.36 18.49
C ASN A 268 -14.13 -6.61 18.59
N ALA A 269 -14.10 -7.42 17.55
CA ALA A 269 -14.72 -8.75 17.51
C ALA A 269 -16.16 -8.81 18.04
N TYR A 270 -16.97 -7.78 17.70
CA TYR A 270 -18.40 -7.76 18.08
C TYR A 270 -19.07 -9.10 17.87
N ASN A 271 -19.92 -9.48 18.84
CA ASN A 271 -20.67 -10.73 18.90
C ASN A 271 -19.80 -11.99 19.03
N ARG A 272 -18.51 -11.82 19.33
CA ARG A 272 -17.56 -12.91 19.63
C ARG A 272 -17.11 -12.89 21.09
N ASP A 273 -17.06 -11.71 21.69
CA ASP A 273 -16.50 -11.53 23.01
C ASP A 273 -17.50 -11.87 24.12
N TYR A 274 -17.01 -12.59 25.10
CA TYR A 274 -17.72 -12.99 26.31
C TYR A 274 -17.01 -12.40 27.51
N TRP A 275 -17.74 -11.80 28.41
CA TRP A 275 -17.24 -11.12 29.59
C TRP A 275 -17.60 -11.91 30.83
N LYS A 276 -16.60 -12.37 31.57
CA LYS A 276 -16.79 -13.14 32.80
C LYS A 276 -16.20 -12.41 33.99
N GLU A 277 -17.01 -12.26 35.05
CA GLU A 277 -16.57 -11.68 36.32
C GLU A 277 -15.33 -12.41 36.87
N THR A 278 -14.36 -11.65 37.39
CA THR A 278 -13.08 -12.15 37.87
C THR A 278 -12.55 -11.31 39.01
N ASP A 279 -11.82 -11.94 39.92
CA ASP A 279 -11.04 -11.28 40.97
C ASP A 279 -9.59 -10.94 40.52
N ASP A 280 -9.22 -11.32 39.30
CA ASP A 280 -7.87 -11.06 38.76
C ASP A 280 -7.68 -9.58 38.48
N THR A 281 -6.94 -8.91 39.37
CA THR A 281 -6.65 -7.46 39.24
C THR A 281 -5.67 -7.13 38.12
N ASN A 282 -4.92 -8.09 37.61
CA ASN A 282 -3.92 -7.88 36.58
C ASN A 282 -4.53 -7.94 35.16
N ARG A 283 -5.52 -8.83 34.97
CA ARG A 283 -6.15 -9.06 33.66
C ARG A 283 -7.59 -8.60 33.60
N GLY A 284 -8.24 -8.42 34.76
CA GLY A 284 -9.63 -7.97 34.82
C GLY A 284 -9.79 -6.48 34.55
N ILE A 285 -10.66 -6.12 33.62
CA ILE A 285 -11.04 -4.74 33.31
C ILE A 285 -12.16 -4.33 34.30
N LEU A 286 -12.01 -3.17 34.94
CA LEU A 286 -12.99 -2.61 35.84
C LEU A 286 -14.12 -1.96 35.05
N PHE A 287 -15.37 -2.34 35.30
CA PHE A 287 -16.56 -1.79 34.70
C PHE A 287 -17.31 -0.84 35.66
N GLU A 288 -18.38 -0.21 35.15
CA GLU A 288 -19.15 0.82 35.88
C GLU A 288 -19.90 0.29 37.09
N ASP A 289 -20.17 -1.00 37.13
CA ASP A 289 -20.78 -1.68 38.30
C ASP A 289 -19.79 -1.94 39.45
N GLY A 290 -18.53 -1.52 39.27
CA GLY A 290 -17.47 -1.73 40.24
C GLY A 290 -16.85 -3.11 40.25
N LYS A 291 -17.24 -3.98 39.34
CA LYS A 291 -16.72 -5.33 39.20
C LYS A 291 -15.67 -5.39 38.09
N ARG A 292 -14.85 -6.43 38.15
CA ARG A 292 -13.87 -6.72 37.11
C ARG A 292 -14.31 -7.89 36.25
N TYR A 293 -14.03 -7.78 34.96
CA TYR A 293 -14.38 -8.81 33.99
C TYR A 293 -13.18 -9.11 33.08
N THR A 294 -13.01 -10.38 32.73
CA THR A 294 -12.08 -10.82 31.70
C THR A 294 -12.80 -11.11 30.41
N GLU A 295 -12.18 -10.68 29.33
CA GLU A 295 -12.65 -10.94 27.96
C GLU A 295 -12.22 -12.31 27.46
N SER A 296 -13.06 -12.94 26.64
CA SER A 296 -12.75 -14.16 25.92
C SER A 296 -13.48 -14.19 24.59
N GLN A 297 -12.76 -14.52 23.52
CA GLN A 297 -13.36 -14.76 22.20
C GLN A 297 -14.03 -16.14 22.07
N LYS A 298 -13.98 -16.93 23.12
CA LYS A 298 -14.67 -18.23 23.21
C LYS A 298 -15.66 -18.17 24.35
N ASP A 299 -16.75 -18.86 24.16
CA ASP A 299 -17.74 -19.01 25.25
C ASP A 299 -17.05 -19.53 26.52
N ASN A 300 -17.00 -18.68 27.52
CA ASN A 300 -16.43 -18.96 28.84
C ASN A 300 -17.51 -19.02 29.93
N GLY A 301 -18.80 -19.12 29.52
CA GLY A 301 -19.94 -19.05 30.41
C GLY A 301 -20.23 -17.63 30.93
N GLY A 302 -19.65 -16.62 30.32
CA GLY A 302 -19.86 -15.20 30.63
C GLY A 302 -20.97 -14.55 29.80
N ILE A 303 -21.01 -13.23 29.89
CA ILE A 303 -21.98 -12.39 29.22
C ILE A 303 -21.48 -12.09 27.81
N LYS A 304 -22.27 -12.42 26.80
CA LYS A 304 -21.93 -12.11 25.41
C LYS A 304 -22.23 -10.65 25.06
N GLU A 305 -21.34 -10.01 24.33
CA GLU A 305 -21.57 -8.67 23.80
C GLU A 305 -22.81 -8.58 22.89
N SER A 306 -23.41 -7.40 22.87
CA SER A 306 -24.59 -7.10 22.05
C SER A 306 -24.52 -5.68 21.45
N LEU A 307 -25.32 -5.38 20.41
CA LEU A 307 -25.39 -4.02 19.87
C LEU A 307 -26.10 -3.06 20.83
N ASN A 308 -27.24 -3.48 21.37
CA ASN A 308 -28.20 -2.61 22.02
C ASN A 308 -28.31 -2.83 23.53
N GLY A 309 -27.58 -3.77 24.13
CA GLY A 309 -27.73 -4.14 25.54
C GLY A 309 -28.87 -5.08 25.77
N GLU A 310 -29.10 -6.02 24.87
CA GLU A 310 -30.13 -7.06 24.99
C GLU A 310 -29.88 -7.90 26.24
N LYS A 311 -30.95 -8.41 26.83
CA LYS A 311 -30.96 -9.19 28.09
C LYS A 311 -30.39 -8.43 29.30
N ASP A 312 -30.66 -7.12 29.35
CA ASP A 312 -30.24 -6.23 30.45
C ASP A 312 -28.72 -6.14 30.68
N ASN A 313 -27.94 -6.43 29.64
CA ASN A 313 -26.47 -6.41 29.66
C ASN A 313 -25.88 -5.15 29.03
N TYR A 314 -26.44 -3.99 29.37
CA TYR A 314 -26.07 -2.71 28.73
C TYR A 314 -24.58 -2.41 28.76
N GLN A 315 -23.90 -2.66 29.89
CA GLN A 315 -22.47 -2.37 30.02
C GLN A 315 -21.58 -3.15 29.03
N PHE A 316 -22.06 -4.26 28.47
CA PHE A 316 -21.38 -5.05 27.43
C PHE A 316 -22.00 -4.82 26.04
N SER A 317 -22.46 -3.63 25.77
CA SER A 317 -23.07 -3.28 24.49
C SER A 317 -22.27 -2.23 23.72
N ALA A 318 -22.47 -2.21 22.39
CA ALA A 318 -21.92 -1.16 21.55
C ALA A 318 -22.45 0.23 21.91
N ARG A 319 -23.69 0.32 22.46
CA ARG A 319 -24.23 1.59 23.00
C ARG A 319 -23.41 2.09 24.20
N ALA A 320 -23.06 1.21 25.12
CA ALA A 320 -22.24 1.56 26.27
C ALA A 320 -20.84 2.03 25.87
N VAL A 321 -20.26 1.46 24.79
CA VAL A 321 -18.99 1.95 24.24
C VAL A 321 -19.13 3.41 23.79
N ILE A 322 -20.18 3.77 23.04
CA ILE A 322 -20.44 5.16 22.65
C ILE A 322 -20.56 6.06 23.88
N ASP A 323 -21.29 5.63 24.89
CA ASP A 323 -21.49 6.42 26.10
C ASP A 323 -20.18 6.63 26.88
N ARG A 324 -19.32 5.62 26.96
CA ARG A 324 -18.00 5.75 27.61
C ARG A 324 -17.12 6.77 26.93
N TYR A 325 -17.05 6.76 25.59
CA TYR A 325 -16.31 7.79 24.84
C TYR A 325 -16.83 9.19 25.15
N LEU A 326 -18.13 9.39 25.07
CA LEU A 326 -18.75 10.70 25.28
C LEU A 326 -18.63 11.16 26.75
N ASN A 327 -18.81 10.26 27.72
CA ASN A 327 -18.67 10.57 29.14
C ASN A 327 -17.21 10.90 29.53
N ALA A 328 -16.23 10.36 28.79
CA ALA A 328 -14.82 10.66 28.96
C ALA A 328 -14.35 11.88 28.15
N ASP A 329 -15.28 12.62 27.54
CA ASP A 329 -15.00 13.76 26.64
C ASP A 329 -14.01 13.41 25.51
N MET A 330 -14.08 12.17 25.03
CA MET A 330 -13.28 11.70 23.92
C MET A 330 -14.02 11.93 22.60
N PRO A 331 -13.36 12.46 21.57
CA PRO A 331 -13.99 12.66 20.27
C PRO A 331 -14.38 11.32 19.66
N LEU A 332 -15.65 11.19 19.26
CA LEU A 332 -16.17 10.01 18.59
C LEU A 332 -17.05 10.47 17.42
N GLY A 333 -16.66 10.12 16.20
CA GLY A 333 -17.42 10.44 14.99
C GLY A 333 -18.19 9.25 14.46
N TRP A 334 -17.63 8.06 14.59
CA TRP A 334 -18.29 6.82 14.19
C TRP A 334 -17.79 5.63 14.98
N VAL A 335 -18.59 4.60 15.06
CA VAL A 335 -18.29 3.37 15.77
C VAL A 335 -18.41 2.18 14.83
N LEU A 336 -17.45 1.26 14.91
CA LEU A 336 -17.38 0.05 14.10
C LEU A 336 -17.53 -1.20 14.97
N PRO A 337 -18.69 -1.87 14.94
CA PRO A 337 -18.79 -3.26 15.37
C PRO A 337 -18.02 -4.16 14.38
N ASN A 338 -16.84 -4.59 14.78
CA ASN A 338 -15.94 -5.36 13.93
C ASN A 338 -16.35 -6.84 13.82
N ASP A 339 -15.82 -7.55 12.83
CA ASP A 339 -16.01 -9.00 12.60
C ASP A 339 -17.45 -9.48 12.42
N GLY A 340 -18.32 -8.61 12.01
CA GLY A 340 -19.67 -8.97 11.59
C GLY A 340 -20.69 -8.99 12.71
N TYR A 341 -21.61 -8.07 12.64
CA TYR A 341 -22.76 -8.07 13.49
C TYR A 341 -23.68 -9.25 13.15
N GLY A 342 -24.44 -9.71 14.13
CA GLY A 342 -25.53 -10.66 13.99
C GLY A 342 -25.15 -12.12 14.19
N ALA A 343 -24.30 -12.70 13.37
CA ALA A 343 -24.07 -14.14 13.35
C ALA A 343 -22.68 -14.60 13.84
N GLY A 344 -21.81 -13.68 14.27
CA GLY A 344 -20.44 -13.96 14.73
C GLY A 344 -19.38 -13.81 13.64
N TYR A 345 -18.16 -14.14 14.00
CA TYR A 345 -17.00 -13.95 13.12
C TYR A 345 -17.16 -14.66 11.77
N GLY A 346 -16.94 -13.90 10.71
CA GLY A 346 -17.08 -14.41 9.35
C GLY A 346 -18.53 -14.66 8.91
N GLN A 347 -19.50 -14.39 9.78
CA GLN A 347 -20.92 -14.55 9.47
C GLN A 347 -21.58 -13.19 9.48
N THR A 348 -21.76 -12.61 8.31
CA THR A 348 -22.31 -11.27 8.11
C THR A 348 -23.68 -11.37 7.48
N SER A 349 -24.64 -11.89 8.21
CA SER A 349 -26.02 -11.98 7.72
C SER A 349 -26.73 -10.64 7.89
N THR A 350 -27.41 -10.19 6.85
CA THR A 350 -28.26 -9.00 6.84
C THR A 350 -29.75 -9.35 6.81
N LEU A 351 -30.09 -10.49 7.36
CA LEU A 351 -31.50 -10.91 7.50
C LEU A 351 -32.29 -9.86 8.30
N ASP A 352 -33.60 -9.79 8.04
CA ASP A 352 -34.49 -8.72 8.54
C ASP A 352 -34.38 -8.45 10.04
N GLY A 353 -34.28 -9.48 10.87
CA GLY A 353 -34.08 -9.34 12.29
C GLY A 353 -32.78 -8.62 12.67
N ASN A 354 -31.70 -8.87 11.93
CA ASN A 354 -30.42 -8.22 12.15
C ASN A 354 -30.44 -6.75 11.68
N ILE A 355 -31.10 -6.45 10.57
CA ILE A 355 -31.27 -5.08 10.07
C ILE A 355 -32.05 -4.22 11.05
N ALA A 356 -33.12 -4.73 11.64
CA ALA A 356 -33.90 -4.00 12.64
C ALA A 356 -33.07 -3.68 13.89
N ASN A 357 -32.30 -4.64 14.37
CA ASN A 357 -31.40 -4.46 15.49
C ASN A 357 -30.27 -3.46 15.17
N LEU A 358 -29.66 -3.57 13.98
CA LEU A 358 -28.65 -2.63 13.49
C LEU A 358 -29.21 -1.22 13.34
N LYS A 359 -30.44 -1.08 12.81
CA LYS A 359 -31.14 0.20 12.71
C LYS A 359 -31.34 0.83 14.09
N SER A 360 -31.78 0.05 15.07
CA SER A 360 -31.97 0.51 16.45
C SER A 360 -30.69 1.05 17.06
N PHE A 361 -29.56 0.37 16.81
CA PHE A 361 -28.23 0.84 17.20
C PHE A 361 -27.84 2.12 16.46
N GLY A 362 -28.02 2.16 15.14
CA GLY A 362 -27.71 3.35 14.32
C GLY A 362 -28.54 4.58 14.73
N ASP A 363 -29.83 4.39 15.04
CA ASP A 363 -30.69 5.49 15.52
C ASP A 363 -30.22 6.01 16.88
N TYR A 364 -29.73 5.13 17.75
CA TYR A 364 -29.15 5.52 19.03
C TYR A 364 -27.86 6.34 18.83
N ALA A 365 -26.94 5.83 18.01
CA ALA A 365 -25.66 6.48 17.73
C ALA A 365 -25.87 7.87 17.12
N ARG A 366 -26.72 8.00 16.10
CA ARG A 366 -27.02 9.28 15.44
C ARG A 366 -27.63 10.32 16.36
N LYS A 367 -28.48 9.93 17.31
CA LYS A 367 -28.98 10.85 18.35
C LYS A 367 -27.89 11.48 19.20
N LYS A 368 -26.73 10.84 19.27
CA LYS A 368 -25.53 11.30 19.97
C LYS A 368 -24.48 11.93 19.04
N GLY A 369 -24.80 12.11 17.76
CA GLY A 369 -23.88 12.68 16.77
C GLY A 369 -22.84 11.69 16.27
N VAL A 370 -23.03 10.38 16.47
CA VAL A 370 -22.11 9.31 16.07
C VAL A 370 -22.69 8.52 14.92
N GLU A 371 -21.92 8.32 13.87
CA GLU A 371 -22.28 7.46 12.74
C GLU A 371 -21.90 6.00 13.02
N ILE A 372 -22.43 5.07 12.24
CA ILE A 372 -22.08 3.65 12.36
C ILE A 372 -21.37 3.15 11.12
N GLY A 373 -20.37 2.29 11.34
CA GLY A 373 -19.68 1.52 10.31
C GLY A 373 -19.88 0.03 10.51
N LEU A 374 -19.58 -0.75 9.49
CA LEU A 374 -19.57 -2.19 9.57
C LEU A 374 -18.32 -2.78 8.95
N TRP A 375 -17.87 -3.85 9.54
CA TRP A 375 -16.85 -4.71 8.95
C TRP A 375 -17.43 -5.51 7.79
N THR A 376 -16.68 -5.65 6.71
CA THR A 376 -17.06 -6.44 5.54
C THR A 376 -15.97 -7.44 5.17
N GLN A 377 -16.40 -8.62 4.78
CA GLN A 377 -15.59 -9.55 4.00
C GLN A 377 -16.24 -9.79 2.64
N SER A 378 -15.92 -10.86 1.93
CA SER A 378 -16.45 -11.20 0.61
C SER A 378 -17.97 -11.15 0.48
N ASN A 379 -18.47 -11.14 -0.72
CA ASN A 379 -19.90 -11.22 -1.09
C ASN A 379 -20.75 -10.10 -0.51
N LEU A 380 -20.66 -8.98 -1.15
CA LEU A 380 -21.36 -7.74 -0.76
C LEU A 380 -22.83 -7.74 -1.18
N HIS A 381 -23.25 -8.72 -1.98
CA HIS A 381 -24.64 -8.90 -2.45
C HIS A 381 -25.12 -10.30 -2.15
N PRO A 382 -26.43 -10.48 -1.88
CA PRO A 382 -27.04 -11.79 -1.84
C PRO A 382 -26.85 -12.52 -3.19
N ILE A 383 -26.44 -13.76 -3.15
CA ILE A 383 -26.36 -14.63 -4.32
C ILE A 383 -26.92 -16.01 -3.99
N ASP A 384 -27.68 -16.58 -4.91
CA ASP A 384 -28.43 -17.83 -4.68
C ASP A 384 -27.55 -19.05 -4.35
N SER A 385 -26.29 -19.01 -4.78
CA SER A 385 -25.33 -20.09 -4.53
C SER A 385 -24.74 -20.10 -3.10
N ILE A 386 -25.06 -19.08 -2.28
CA ILE A 386 -24.51 -18.96 -0.93
C ILE A 386 -25.62 -19.17 0.10
N PRO A 387 -25.40 -19.96 1.18
CA PRO A 387 -26.36 -20.11 2.26
C PRO A 387 -26.84 -18.77 2.81
N ALA A 388 -28.13 -18.66 3.09
CA ALA A 388 -28.75 -17.41 3.55
C ALA A 388 -28.05 -16.76 4.76
N LEU A 389 -27.52 -17.57 5.67
CA LEU A 389 -26.75 -17.07 6.84
C LEU A 389 -25.43 -16.40 6.48
N LEU A 390 -24.89 -16.65 5.29
CA LEU A 390 -23.65 -16.07 4.81
C LEU A 390 -23.89 -14.95 3.80
N GLN A 391 -25.13 -14.69 3.43
CA GLN A 391 -25.48 -13.61 2.53
C GLN A 391 -25.40 -12.27 3.21
N ARG A 392 -25.06 -11.26 2.43
CA ARG A 392 -25.00 -9.88 2.87
C ARG A 392 -25.55 -8.95 1.79
N ASP A 393 -26.27 -7.94 2.22
CA ASP A 393 -26.80 -6.88 1.36
C ASP A 393 -26.38 -5.52 1.92
N ILE A 394 -25.27 -4.98 1.43
CA ILE A 394 -24.76 -3.68 1.84
C ILE A 394 -25.72 -2.56 1.52
N VAL A 395 -26.41 -2.63 0.39
CA VAL A 395 -27.39 -1.60 0.02
C VAL A 395 -28.49 -1.50 1.06
N LYS A 396 -28.96 -2.65 1.54
CA LYS A 396 -29.96 -2.69 2.63
C LYS A 396 -29.41 -2.15 3.96
N GLU A 397 -28.17 -2.50 4.30
CA GLU A 397 -27.50 -1.99 5.51
C GLU A 397 -27.36 -0.46 5.48
N VAL A 398 -26.94 0.09 4.35
CA VAL A 398 -26.79 1.53 4.16
C VAL A 398 -28.16 2.23 4.18
N ARG A 399 -29.12 1.74 3.40
CA ARG A 399 -30.43 2.37 3.23
C ARG A 399 -31.32 2.23 4.47
N ASP A 400 -31.42 1.02 5.02
CA ASP A 400 -32.41 0.70 6.06
C ASP A 400 -31.85 0.90 7.47
N ALA A 401 -30.57 0.64 7.70
CA ALA A 401 -29.93 0.84 9.01
C ALA A 401 -29.05 2.10 9.08
N GLY A 402 -28.74 2.73 7.96
CA GLY A 402 -27.98 3.98 7.90
C GLY A 402 -26.50 3.80 8.17
N VAL A 403 -25.89 2.70 7.72
CA VAL A 403 -24.45 2.50 7.75
C VAL A 403 -23.76 3.50 6.83
N ARG A 404 -22.72 4.16 7.33
CA ARG A 404 -21.99 5.22 6.60
C ARG A 404 -20.56 4.86 6.26
N VAL A 405 -19.96 3.91 6.96
CA VAL A 405 -18.58 3.49 6.77
C VAL A 405 -18.53 1.97 6.64
N LEU A 406 -17.72 1.49 5.70
CA LEU A 406 -17.48 0.07 5.51
C LEU A 406 -15.98 -0.17 5.65
N LYS A 407 -15.57 -0.99 6.63
CA LYS A 407 -14.22 -1.53 6.72
C LYS A 407 -14.15 -2.78 5.85
N THR A 408 -13.45 -2.70 4.74
CA THR A 408 -13.13 -3.87 3.92
C THR A 408 -11.89 -4.55 4.49
N ASP A 409 -12.07 -5.72 5.04
CA ASP A 409 -11.02 -6.48 5.69
C ASP A 409 -10.81 -7.82 4.97
N VAL A 410 -9.72 -8.44 5.34
CA VAL A 410 -9.30 -9.74 4.89
C VAL A 410 -9.58 -9.88 3.42
N ALA A 411 -8.62 -9.67 2.63
CA ALA A 411 -8.72 -9.74 1.20
C ALA A 411 -9.44 -11.00 0.66
N TRP A 412 -10.62 -11.30 1.07
CA TRP A 412 -11.51 -12.29 0.49
C TRP A 412 -12.17 -11.74 -0.76
N VAL A 413 -11.98 -10.50 -1.04
CA VAL A 413 -12.53 -9.82 -2.17
C VAL A 413 -11.58 -9.99 -3.33
N GLY A 414 -11.83 -10.91 -4.18
CA GLY A 414 -11.02 -11.18 -5.35
C GLY A 414 -10.42 -12.58 -5.35
N ALA A 415 -10.66 -13.29 -6.44
CA ALA A 415 -10.02 -14.55 -6.67
C ALA A 415 -8.50 -14.35 -6.75
N GLY A 416 -7.80 -15.02 -5.91
CA GLY A 416 -6.34 -15.00 -5.97
C GLY A 416 -5.71 -13.98 -5.11
N TYR A 417 -6.28 -13.86 -3.84
CA TYR A 417 -5.50 -13.39 -2.79
C TYR A 417 -4.18 -13.88 -2.92
N SER A 418 -3.35 -13.44 -3.84
CA SER A 418 -1.93 -13.26 -3.62
C SER A 418 -1.82 -12.13 -2.61
N PHE A 419 -1.15 -12.36 -1.56
CA PHE A 419 -0.63 -11.35 -0.70
C PHE A 419 0.21 -10.37 -1.53
N GLY A 420 -0.40 -9.53 -2.29
CA GLY A 420 0.25 -8.57 -3.16
C GLY A 420 -0.63 -7.37 -3.40
N LEU A 421 -0.08 -6.39 -4.10
CA LEU A 421 -0.80 -5.18 -4.49
C LEU A 421 -2.02 -5.48 -5.38
N ASN A 422 -2.05 -6.65 -6.03
CA ASN A 422 -3.17 -7.05 -6.88
C ASN A 422 -4.50 -7.12 -6.13
N GLY A 423 -4.51 -7.54 -4.87
CA GLY A 423 -5.73 -7.58 -4.07
C GLY A 423 -6.38 -6.21 -3.91
N ILE A 424 -5.60 -5.14 -3.87
CA ILE A 424 -6.11 -3.76 -3.75
C ILE A 424 -6.78 -3.32 -5.06
N ALA A 425 -6.21 -3.68 -6.20
CA ALA A 425 -6.81 -3.38 -7.50
C ALA A 425 -8.16 -4.07 -7.69
N ASP A 426 -8.25 -5.33 -7.26
CA ASP A 426 -9.47 -6.11 -7.36
C ASP A 426 -10.59 -5.54 -6.49
N VAL A 427 -10.28 -5.08 -5.28
CA VAL A 427 -11.24 -4.37 -4.43
C VAL A 427 -11.78 -3.12 -5.14
N GLY A 428 -10.92 -2.31 -5.74
CA GLY A 428 -11.32 -1.12 -6.48
C GLY A 428 -12.15 -1.43 -7.73
N GLN A 429 -12.02 -2.63 -8.30
CA GLN A 429 -12.82 -3.08 -9.44
C GLN A 429 -14.18 -3.66 -9.03
N ILE A 430 -14.24 -4.30 -7.87
CA ILE A 430 -15.46 -4.93 -7.37
C ILE A 430 -16.39 -3.92 -6.68
N MET A 431 -15.82 -2.85 -6.16
CA MET A 431 -16.57 -1.77 -5.49
C MET A 431 -16.52 -0.46 -6.31
N PRO A 432 -17.12 -0.42 -7.50
CA PRO A 432 -17.03 0.74 -8.36
C PRO A 432 -17.95 1.91 -7.94
N TYR A 433 -18.64 1.83 -6.79
CA TYR A 433 -19.63 2.83 -6.37
C TYR A 433 -19.34 3.40 -4.99
#